data_187bc5cb994b0457c672a02cd255cb49
#
_entry.id   187bc5cb994b0457c672a02cd255cb49
#
_cell.length_a   1.000
_cell.length_b   1.000
_cell.length_c   1.000
_cell.angle_alpha   90.00
_cell.angle_beta   90.00
_cell.angle_gamma   90.00
#
_symmetry.space_group_name_H-M   'P 1'
#
loop_
_entity.id
_entity.type
_entity.pdbx_description
1 polymer ?
#
loop_
_entity_poly.entity_id
_entity_poly.type
_entity_poly.pdbx_seq_one_letter_code
_entity_poly.pdbx_strand_id
1 'polypeptide(L)'
;MNSIGLLIGRGLLVAGLLISAESARAAESDDGFAAFWTQFKAAVSKSDQNAVSQMIKYPVLYNDIRQASEFPAIWKGAFKPAHRKCLAKQKPVKDTPEGKVSYAAICDDIIYSFSKDDGDWKLTDFGVND
;
A
#
# COMPACT_ATOMS: atom_id res chain seq x y z
N MET A 1 -19.29 -46.46 -30.49
CA MET A 1 -19.41 -46.75 -29.27
C MET A 1 -18.47 -46.09 -28.39
N ASN A 2 -17.43 -46.31 -28.53
CA ASN A 2 -16.48 -45.86 -27.68
C ASN A 2 -16.40 -44.41 -27.57
N SER A 3 -16.76 -43.67 -28.46
CA SER A 3 -16.63 -42.29 -28.44
C SER A 3 -17.26 -41.62 -27.31
N ILE A 4 -18.09 -42.29 -26.69
CA ILE A 4 -18.76 -41.68 -25.61
C ILE A 4 -17.91 -41.13 -24.54
N GLY A 5 -17.04 -41.86 -24.14
CA GLY A 5 -16.28 -41.47 -23.00
C GLY A 5 -15.61 -40.17 -23.15
N LEU A 6 -15.37 -39.78 -24.34
CA LEU A 6 -14.67 -38.60 -24.52
C LEU A 6 -15.39 -37.41 -24.19
N LEU A 7 -16.62 -37.41 -24.39
CA LEU A 7 -17.39 -36.27 -24.22
C LEU A 7 -17.33 -35.72 -22.86
N ILE A 8 -17.29 -36.57 -21.96
CA ILE A 8 -17.31 -36.18 -20.60
C ILE A 8 -16.21 -35.26 -20.21
N GLY A 9 -15.09 -35.57 -20.67
CA GLY A 9 -13.95 -34.81 -20.26
C GLY A 9 -14.07 -33.33 -20.54
N ARG A 10 -14.70 -33.03 -21.60
CA ARG A 10 -14.78 -31.64 -21.95
C ARG A 10 -15.51 -30.80 -21.00
N GLY A 11 -16.58 -31.31 -20.55
CA GLY A 11 -17.40 -30.50 -19.68
C GLY A 11 -16.66 -30.01 -18.48
N LEU A 12 -15.78 -30.77 -18.01
CA LEU A 12 -15.08 -30.39 -16.83
C LEU A 12 -14.17 -29.22 -17.04
N LEU A 13 -13.57 -29.15 -18.18
CA LEU A 13 -12.65 -28.10 -18.45
C LEU A 13 -13.31 -26.76 -18.47
N VAL A 14 -14.48 -26.73 -18.97
CA VAL A 14 -15.18 -25.49 -19.10
C VAL A 14 -15.40 -24.85 -17.73
N ALA A 15 -15.71 -25.64 -16.78
CA ALA A 15 -15.99 -25.13 -15.46
C ALA A 15 -14.76 -24.39 -14.89
N GLY A 16 -13.61 -24.90 -15.13
CA GLY A 16 -12.43 -24.30 -14.60
C GLY A 16 -12.18 -22.92 -15.13
N LEU A 17 -12.54 -22.67 -16.36
CA LEU A 17 -12.30 -21.39 -16.95
C LEU A 17 -13.10 -20.27 -16.31
N LEU A 18 -14.26 -20.56 -15.87
CA LEU A 18 -15.11 -19.55 -15.28
C LEU A 18 -14.50 -18.99 -14.00
N ILE A 19 -13.88 -19.85 -13.23
CA ILE A 19 -13.27 -19.41 -12.00
C ILE A 19 -12.13 -18.46 -12.25
N SER A 20 -11.38 -18.70 -13.29
CA SER A 20 -10.26 -17.84 -13.60
C SER A 20 -10.71 -16.42 -13.93
N ALA A 21 -11.83 -16.28 -14.57
CA ALA A 21 -12.32 -14.97 -14.95
C ALA A 21 -12.61 -14.10 -13.75
N GLU A 22 -13.10 -14.67 -12.69
CA GLU A 22 -13.38 -13.89 -11.51
C GLU A 22 -12.13 -13.38 -10.84
N SER A 23 -11.12 -14.19 -10.79
CA SER A 23 -9.87 -13.77 -10.20
C SER A 23 -9.25 -12.61 -10.95
N ALA A 24 -9.32 -12.64 -12.26
CA ALA A 24 -8.79 -11.58 -13.07
C ALA A 24 -9.51 -10.26 -12.83
N ARG A 25 -10.81 -10.33 -12.65
CA ARG A 25 -11.57 -9.13 -12.45
C ARG A 25 -11.23 -8.49 -11.10
N ALA A 26 -11.05 -9.28 -10.07
CA ALA A 26 -10.70 -8.76 -8.78
C ALA A 26 -9.36 -8.04 -8.82
N ALA A 27 -8.43 -8.57 -9.57
CA ALA A 27 -7.11 -7.96 -9.67
C ALA A 27 -7.17 -6.61 -10.36
N GLU A 28 -8.07 -6.45 -11.32
CA GLU A 28 -8.16 -5.20 -12.06
C GLU A 28 -8.62 -4.03 -11.21
N SER A 29 -9.35 -4.29 -10.15
CA SER A 29 -9.86 -3.20 -9.33
C SER A 29 -8.85 -2.74 -8.30
N ASP A 30 -7.71 -3.41 -8.21
CA ASP A 30 -6.71 -3.13 -7.20
C ASP A 30 -5.57 -2.34 -7.80
N ASP A 31 -5.27 -1.16 -7.23
CA ASP A 31 -4.15 -0.34 -7.68
C ASP A 31 -2.85 -0.70 -6.95
N GLY A 32 -2.88 -1.74 -6.14
CA GLY A 32 -1.71 -2.21 -5.42
C GLY A 32 -1.50 -1.55 -4.07
N PHE A 33 -2.28 -0.55 -3.74
CA PHE A 33 -2.07 0.16 -2.48
C PHE A 33 -2.37 -0.72 -1.27
N ALA A 34 -3.40 -1.55 -1.35
CA ALA A 34 -3.78 -2.38 -0.20
C ALA A 34 -2.63 -3.28 0.23
N ALA A 35 -1.93 -3.88 -0.71
CA ALA A 35 -0.79 -4.73 -0.39
C ALA A 35 0.35 -3.91 0.21
N PHE A 36 0.62 -2.75 -0.35
CA PHE A 36 1.64 -1.85 0.19
C PHE A 36 1.28 -1.43 1.62
N TRP A 37 0.03 -1.05 1.84
CA TRP A 37 -0.42 -0.58 3.15
C TRP A 37 -0.27 -1.67 4.21
N THR A 38 -0.60 -2.91 3.85
CA THR A 38 -0.43 -4.04 4.76
C THR A 38 1.04 -4.18 5.18
N GLN A 39 1.95 -4.07 4.23
CA GLN A 39 3.37 -4.18 4.53
C GLN A 39 3.86 -3.00 5.35
N PHE A 40 3.39 -1.81 5.02
CA PHE A 40 3.80 -0.60 5.73
C PHE A 40 3.35 -0.68 7.20
N LYS A 41 2.09 -1.03 7.44
CA LYS A 41 1.59 -1.17 8.81
C LYS A 41 2.36 -2.22 9.58
N ALA A 42 2.68 -3.33 8.94
CA ALA A 42 3.41 -4.39 9.62
C ALA A 42 4.80 -3.92 10.04
N ALA A 43 5.49 -3.23 9.15
CA ALA A 43 6.82 -2.71 9.46
C ALA A 43 6.76 -1.68 10.59
N VAL A 44 5.78 -0.79 10.55
CA VAL A 44 5.60 0.21 11.59
C VAL A 44 5.31 -0.45 12.93
N SER A 45 4.41 -1.43 12.94
CA SER A 45 4.01 -2.12 14.17
C SER A 45 5.16 -2.90 14.79
N LYS A 46 6.03 -3.43 13.96
CA LYS A 46 7.19 -4.18 14.45
C LYS A 46 8.37 -3.27 14.79
N SER A 47 8.22 -1.98 14.58
CA SER A 47 9.31 -1.01 14.74
C SER A 47 10.50 -1.37 13.85
N ASP A 48 10.23 -1.90 12.67
CA ASP A 48 11.26 -2.24 11.70
C ASP A 48 11.63 -0.97 10.95
N GLN A 49 12.52 -0.19 11.55
CA GLN A 49 12.86 1.13 11.04
C GLN A 49 13.47 1.07 9.65
N ASN A 50 14.28 0.07 9.41
CA ASN A 50 14.92 -0.06 8.11
C ASN A 50 13.89 -0.31 7.02
N ALA A 51 12.93 -1.19 7.28
CA ALA A 51 11.87 -1.46 6.30
C ALA A 51 11.02 -0.23 6.07
N VAL A 52 10.66 0.52 7.13
CA VAL A 52 9.87 1.73 6.97
C VAL A 52 10.63 2.76 6.15
N SER A 53 11.92 2.94 6.43
CA SER A 53 12.74 3.89 5.69
C SER A 53 12.77 3.57 4.20
N GLN A 54 12.82 2.29 3.85
CA GLN A 54 12.83 1.88 2.44
C GLN A 54 11.51 2.12 1.72
N MET A 55 10.45 2.36 2.47
CA MET A 55 9.14 2.66 1.90
C MET A 55 8.89 4.16 1.77
N ILE A 56 9.89 4.99 2.04
CA ILE A 56 9.81 6.44 1.90
C ILE A 56 10.60 6.87 0.68
N LYS A 57 10.04 7.81 -0.08
CA LYS A 57 10.74 8.39 -1.21
C LYS A 57 11.56 9.57 -0.72
N TYR A 58 12.88 9.53 -0.95
CA TYR A 58 13.78 10.60 -0.56
C TYR A 58 14.25 11.41 -1.77
N PRO A 59 14.51 12.70 -1.62
CA PRO A 59 14.35 13.48 -0.38
C PRO A 59 12.88 13.67 -0.04
N VAL A 60 12.58 13.74 1.25
CA VAL A 60 11.21 13.90 1.71
C VAL A 60 11.13 15.13 2.62
N LEU A 61 9.99 15.82 2.57
CA LEU A 61 9.79 16.97 3.43
C LEU A 61 9.23 16.52 4.77
N TYR A 62 9.97 16.78 5.83
CA TYR A 62 9.51 16.58 7.19
C TYR A 62 10.15 17.66 8.04
N ASN A 63 9.43 18.80 8.24
CA ASN A 63 9.91 20.02 8.85
C ASN A 63 11.02 20.69 8.03
N ASP A 64 11.74 19.94 7.25
CA ASP A 64 12.81 20.36 6.37
C ASP A 64 13.01 19.23 5.37
N ILE A 65 13.81 19.46 4.35
CA ILE A 65 14.12 18.44 3.36
C ILE A 65 15.03 17.42 4.01
N ARG A 66 14.64 16.15 3.99
CA ARG A 66 15.37 15.06 4.65
C ARG A 66 15.86 14.05 3.64
N GLN A 67 17.09 13.60 3.84
CA GLN A 67 17.65 12.50 3.08
C GLN A 67 17.49 11.20 3.85
N ALA A 68 17.77 10.06 3.20
CA ALA A 68 17.62 8.77 3.85
C ALA A 68 18.45 8.63 5.12
N SER A 69 19.63 9.24 5.13
CA SER A 69 20.48 9.19 6.32
C SER A 69 19.88 9.91 7.52
N GLU A 70 18.85 10.73 7.29
CA GLU A 70 18.19 11.46 8.35
C GLU A 70 16.91 10.79 8.84
N PHE A 71 16.67 9.58 8.40
CA PHE A 71 15.48 8.84 8.81
C PHE A 71 15.32 8.74 10.34
N PRO A 72 16.39 8.59 11.13
CA PRO A 72 16.22 8.54 12.59
C PRO A 72 15.45 9.75 13.15
N ALA A 73 15.66 10.93 12.59
CA ALA A 73 14.91 12.11 13.02
C ALA A 73 13.44 12.00 12.64
N ILE A 74 13.15 11.45 11.47
CA ILE A 74 11.77 11.23 11.04
C ILE A 74 11.10 10.21 11.95
N TRP A 75 11.79 9.12 12.26
CA TRP A 75 11.24 8.10 13.12
C TRP A 75 10.88 8.65 14.49
N LYS A 76 11.79 9.42 15.05
CA LYS A 76 11.59 9.98 16.37
C LYS A 76 10.41 10.94 16.43
N GLY A 77 10.16 11.69 15.39
CA GLY A 77 9.11 12.71 15.39
C GLY A 77 7.79 12.26 14.78
N ALA A 78 7.81 11.46 13.74
CA ALA A 78 6.62 11.09 13.00
C ALA A 78 6.14 9.66 13.25
N PHE A 79 6.91 8.87 13.98
CA PHE A 79 6.53 7.49 14.28
C PHE A 79 6.66 7.20 15.78
N LYS A 80 6.16 8.15 16.60
CA LYS A 80 6.09 7.94 18.04
C LYS A 80 5.13 6.79 18.34
N PRO A 81 5.18 6.22 19.55
CA PRO A 81 4.27 5.12 19.87
C PRO A 81 2.80 5.42 19.58
N ALA A 82 2.35 6.64 19.85
CA ALA A 82 0.96 7.01 19.57
C ALA A 82 0.69 7.03 18.07
N HIS A 83 1.65 7.52 17.27
CA HIS A 83 1.50 7.50 15.82
C HIS A 83 1.41 6.07 15.31
N ARG A 84 2.27 5.19 15.82
CA ARG A 84 2.28 3.81 15.35
C ARG A 84 0.97 3.09 15.69
N LYS A 85 0.41 3.34 16.87
CA LYS A 85 -0.87 2.75 17.22
C LYS A 85 -1.99 3.26 16.33
N CYS A 86 -1.97 4.55 16.04
CA CYS A 86 -2.97 5.15 15.17
C CYS A 86 -2.88 4.56 13.76
N LEU A 87 -1.67 4.50 13.21
CA LEU A 87 -1.49 3.98 11.85
C LEU A 87 -1.97 2.54 11.73
N ALA A 88 -1.81 1.74 12.77
CA ALA A 88 -2.24 0.35 12.74
C ALA A 88 -3.76 0.22 12.55
N LYS A 89 -4.51 1.23 12.95
CA LYS A 89 -5.97 1.21 12.87
C LYS A 89 -6.53 2.07 11.75
N GLN A 90 -5.69 2.84 11.07
CA GLN A 90 -6.17 3.77 10.07
C GLN A 90 -6.57 3.11 8.78
N LYS A 91 -7.54 3.73 8.12
CA LYS A 91 -7.89 3.40 6.76
C LYS A 91 -7.55 4.61 5.93
N PRO A 92 -6.48 4.56 5.14
CA PRO A 92 -6.11 5.71 4.32
C PRO A 92 -7.21 6.10 3.36
N VAL A 93 -7.35 7.39 3.14
CA VAL A 93 -8.36 7.94 2.27
C VAL A 93 -7.76 8.16 0.89
N LYS A 94 -8.43 7.64 -0.13
CA LYS A 94 -7.98 7.79 -1.50
C LYS A 94 -8.33 9.18 -2.01
N ASP A 95 -7.42 9.78 -2.74
CA ASP A 95 -7.64 11.06 -3.37
C ASP A 95 -7.00 11.04 -4.75
N THR A 96 -7.44 11.94 -5.63
CA THR A 96 -6.92 11.95 -6.99
C THR A 96 -6.65 13.38 -7.43
N PRO A 97 -5.73 14.08 -6.75
CA PRO A 97 -5.44 15.45 -7.14
C PRO A 97 -4.82 15.45 -8.52
N GLU A 98 -5.35 16.29 -9.40
CA GLU A 98 -4.83 16.43 -10.76
C GLU A 98 -4.72 15.10 -11.51
N GLY A 99 -5.66 14.19 -11.22
CA GLY A 99 -5.69 12.92 -11.93
C GLY A 99 -4.73 11.85 -11.43
N LYS A 100 -3.93 12.15 -10.43
CA LYS A 100 -2.99 11.18 -9.87
C LYS A 100 -3.55 10.59 -8.60
N VAL A 101 -3.50 9.26 -8.48
CA VAL A 101 -4.03 8.58 -7.31
C VAL A 101 -3.06 8.72 -6.14
N SER A 102 -3.57 9.11 -5.00
CA SER A 102 -2.78 9.15 -3.76
C SER A 102 -3.67 8.70 -2.61
N TYR A 103 -3.03 8.40 -1.49
CA TYR A 103 -3.74 8.03 -0.26
C TYR A 103 -3.16 8.83 0.89
N ALA A 104 -3.97 9.14 1.87
CA ALA A 104 -3.52 9.86 3.05
C ALA A 104 -4.04 9.20 4.30
N ALA A 105 -3.18 9.07 5.30
CA ALA A 105 -3.56 8.61 6.63
C ALA A 105 -3.25 9.74 7.59
N ILE A 106 -4.20 10.07 8.46
CA ILE A 106 -4.04 11.17 9.40
C ILE A 106 -3.97 10.61 10.81
N CYS A 107 -2.87 10.90 11.50
CA CYS A 107 -2.68 10.47 12.88
C CYS A 107 -2.18 11.64 13.71
N ASP A 108 -3.04 12.12 14.61
CA ASP A 108 -2.74 13.28 15.45
C ASP A 108 -2.37 14.49 14.59
N ASP A 109 -1.15 14.93 14.72
CA ASP A 109 -0.69 16.14 14.06
C ASP A 109 -0.06 15.88 12.70
N ILE A 110 -0.06 14.64 12.21
CA ILE A 110 0.66 14.31 10.98
C ILE A 110 -0.25 13.71 9.93
N ILE A 111 -0.08 14.16 8.71
CA ILE A 111 -0.74 13.60 7.53
C ILE A 111 0.35 12.85 6.75
N TYR A 112 0.17 11.53 6.65
CA TYR A 112 1.10 10.67 5.90
C TYR A 112 0.52 10.49 4.52
N SER A 113 1.24 10.96 3.50
CA SER A 113 0.75 10.88 2.13
C SER A 113 1.53 9.86 1.32
N PHE A 114 0.81 9.07 0.55
CA PHE A 114 1.39 7.98 -0.23
C PHE A 114 1.02 8.15 -1.68
N SER A 115 2.00 7.96 -2.56
CA SER A 115 1.76 8.00 -3.99
C SER A 115 2.75 7.09 -4.69
N LYS A 116 2.56 6.89 -5.99
CA LYS A 116 3.48 6.05 -6.74
C LYS A 116 4.68 6.84 -7.20
N ASP A 117 5.84 6.24 -7.04
CA ASP A 117 7.10 6.77 -7.49
C ASP A 117 7.74 5.69 -8.36
N ASP A 118 7.89 5.96 -9.65
CA ASP A 118 8.41 4.98 -10.61
C ASP A 118 7.63 3.67 -10.55
N GLY A 119 6.33 3.77 -10.40
CA GLY A 119 5.47 2.60 -10.40
C GLY A 119 5.30 1.91 -9.06
N ASP A 120 6.06 2.30 -8.05
CA ASP A 120 5.97 1.70 -6.73
C ASP A 120 5.33 2.66 -5.73
N TRP A 121 4.51 2.12 -4.85
CA TRP A 121 3.93 2.92 -3.78
C TRP A 121 5.02 3.30 -2.77
N LYS A 122 5.00 4.56 -2.33
CA LYS A 122 5.93 5.06 -1.33
C LYS A 122 5.22 6.08 -0.46
N LEU A 123 5.73 6.30 0.74
CA LEU A 123 5.35 7.45 1.52
C LEU A 123 6.11 8.62 0.93
N THR A 124 5.41 9.61 0.41
CA THR A 124 6.03 10.68 -0.36
C THR A 124 5.99 12.04 0.31
N ASP A 125 5.21 12.19 1.36
CA ASP A 125 5.10 13.49 2.02
C ASP A 125 4.57 13.34 3.44
N PHE A 126 4.99 14.24 4.31
CA PHE A 126 4.46 14.39 5.66
C PHE A 126 3.87 15.80 5.75
N GLY A 127 2.59 15.88 6.09
CA GLY A 127 1.92 17.14 6.26
C GLY A 127 1.57 17.39 7.72
N VAL A 128 1.20 18.62 8.02
CA VAL A 128 0.78 19.00 9.36
C VAL A 128 -0.74 19.07 9.37
N ASN A 129 -1.34 18.43 10.36
CA ASN A 129 -2.77 18.45 10.54
C ASN A 129 -3.09 19.44 11.65
N ASP A 130 -3.45 20.66 11.27
CA ASP A 130 -3.76 21.72 12.24
C ASP A 130 -5.18 21.67 12.75
#